data_c8f1a6829581bdd7dc01f3169fdb9ff5
#
_entry.id   c8f1a6829581bdd7dc01f3169fdb9ff5
#
_cell.length_a   1.000
_cell.length_b   1.000
_cell.length_c   1.000
_cell.angle_alpha   90.00
_cell.angle_beta   90.00
_cell.angle_gamma   90.00
#
_symmetry.space_group_name_H-M   'P 1'
#
loop_
_entity.id
_entity.type
_entity.pdbx_description
1 polymer ?
#
loop_
_entity_poly.entity_id
_entity_poly.type
_entity_poly.pdbx_seq_one_letter_code
_entity_poly.pdbx_strand_id
1 'polypeptide(L)'
;MLSKRVQRMVDESAAYPYANTTCGANGETIRMCSNESPFGPPPKVVEAIRQASERIGNYPDPKAAGLKEVIAKYLKIKPEQVVVSNGSDEIMDLACKAFMDPGDKALIPLPTFAQYELSCLVNSCEPNFVELKDFNWDENGLPEALNDSKMAFISRPNNPTGNGISNEGLKKLLETGKIVILDEAYVEFASYSAVELLKDFKNLIILRTFSKAFGLAGLRIGYGVGDKNLISALELIRAPFSVNVLAQVAATAALCDGAFLQRVQNLIKTERKNLTEGLEGLGMKVLPSDANFVMANATTIGMSAPELRDKLASQGILIRDLSDFRGAGPDWVRITVGTPRQNKRLLEALKNGKEVN
;
A
#
# COMPACT_ATOMS: atom_id res chain seq x y z
N MET A 1 -32.43 -6.45 -5.78
CA MET A 1 -31.71 -7.41 -6.65
C MET A 1 -30.32 -6.88 -6.91
N LEU A 2 -29.30 -7.70 -6.73
CA LEU A 2 -27.90 -7.34 -6.96
C LEU A 2 -27.59 -7.34 -8.47
N SER A 3 -26.61 -6.55 -8.90
CA SER A 3 -26.03 -6.69 -10.24
C SER A 3 -25.27 -8.02 -10.34
N LYS A 4 -25.10 -8.56 -11.57
CA LYS A 4 -24.38 -9.83 -11.78
C LYS A 4 -22.98 -9.82 -11.16
N ARG A 5 -22.23 -8.72 -11.27
CA ARG A 5 -20.88 -8.58 -10.69
C ARG A 5 -20.91 -8.62 -9.17
N VAL A 6 -21.86 -7.94 -8.52
CA VAL A 6 -21.96 -7.96 -7.05
C VAL A 6 -22.42 -9.33 -6.55
N GLN A 7 -23.34 -10.00 -7.29
CA GLN A 7 -23.73 -11.37 -6.97
C GLN A 7 -22.53 -12.32 -7.04
N ARG A 8 -21.70 -12.24 -8.09
CA ARG A 8 -20.46 -12.99 -8.22
C ARG A 8 -19.52 -12.77 -7.03
N MET A 9 -19.30 -11.52 -6.63
CA MET A 9 -18.44 -11.20 -5.47
C MET A 9 -18.97 -11.81 -4.17
N VAL A 10 -20.29 -11.85 -3.99
CA VAL A 10 -20.92 -12.53 -2.85
C VAL A 10 -20.68 -14.04 -2.92
N ASP A 11 -20.93 -14.65 -4.08
CA ASP A 11 -20.79 -16.11 -4.29
C ASP A 11 -19.33 -16.58 -4.10
N GLU A 12 -18.36 -15.76 -4.53
CA GLU A 12 -16.91 -16.01 -4.40
C GLU A 12 -16.34 -15.56 -3.05
N SER A 13 -17.16 -15.00 -2.16
CA SER A 13 -16.72 -14.39 -0.89
C SER A 13 -15.60 -13.36 -1.07
N ALA A 14 -15.61 -12.66 -2.20
CA ALA A 14 -14.60 -11.67 -2.56
C ALA A 14 -14.86 -10.36 -1.80
N ALA A 15 -14.33 -10.29 -0.58
CA ALA A 15 -14.41 -9.12 0.28
C ALA A 15 -13.00 -8.66 0.68
N TYR A 16 -12.88 -7.35 0.98
CA TYR A 16 -11.62 -6.84 1.52
C TYR A 16 -11.34 -7.48 2.90
N PRO A 17 -10.19 -8.12 3.11
CA PRO A 17 -9.85 -8.73 4.38
C PRO A 17 -9.48 -7.66 5.40
N TYR A 18 -10.44 -7.17 6.19
CA TYR A 18 -10.20 -6.14 7.20
C TYR A 18 -9.31 -6.66 8.35
N ALA A 19 -8.41 -5.80 8.84
CA ALA A 19 -7.67 -6.08 10.07
C ALA A 19 -8.62 -6.02 11.26
N ASN A 20 -8.47 -6.90 12.25
CA ASN A 20 -9.11 -6.72 13.53
C ASN A 20 -8.49 -5.49 14.22
N THR A 21 -9.32 -4.49 14.50
CA THR A 21 -8.89 -3.22 15.12
C THR A 21 -9.33 -3.09 16.58
N THR A 22 -10.08 -4.10 17.10
CA THR A 22 -10.56 -4.12 18.47
C THR A 22 -9.70 -5.03 19.32
N CYS A 23 -9.32 -4.52 20.49
CA CYS A 23 -8.57 -5.25 21.49
C CYS A 23 -9.41 -5.34 22.77
N GLY A 24 -9.52 -6.53 23.35
CA GLY A 24 -10.23 -6.74 24.62
C GLY A 24 -9.44 -6.29 25.85
N ALA A 25 -8.23 -5.73 25.69
CA ALA A 25 -7.37 -5.36 26.81
C ALA A 25 -7.75 -4.00 27.42
N ASN A 26 -7.85 -3.94 28.74
CA ASN A 26 -7.92 -2.69 29.49
C ASN A 26 -6.53 -2.03 29.49
N GLY A 27 -6.23 -1.18 28.49
CA GLY A 27 -4.94 -0.49 28.39
C GLY A 27 -4.67 0.16 27.04
N GLU A 28 -3.46 0.69 26.86
CA GLU A 28 -3.00 1.29 25.60
C GLU A 28 -2.88 0.20 24.52
N THR A 29 -3.64 0.32 23.44
CA THR A 29 -3.57 -0.58 22.29
C THR A 29 -2.44 -0.19 21.36
N ILE A 30 -1.53 -1.11 21.06
CA ILE A 30 -0.43 -0.95 20.10
C ILE A 30 -0.89 -1.48 18.75
N ARG A 31 -1.11 -0.59 17.77
CA ARG A 31 -1.59 -0.93 16.43
C ARG A 31 -0.42 -1.15 15.48
N MET A 32 -0.14 -2.42 15.15
CA MET A 32 0.90 -2.84 14.21
C MET A 32 0.31 -3.68 13.06
N CYS A 33 -0.97 -3.45 12.69
CA CYS A 33 -1.72 -4.29 11.74
C CYS A 33 -2.03 -3.61 10.40
N SER A 34 -1.96 -2.27 10.30
CA SER A 34 -2.45 -1.51 9.13
C SER A 34 -1.38 -0.68 8.42
N ASN A 35 -0.10 -0.86 8.74
CA ASN A 35 1.02 -0.12 8.15
C ASN A 35 0.87 1.40 8.28
N GLU A 36 0.27 1.85 9.39
CA GLU A 36 0.17 3.27 9.72
C GLU A 36 1.53 3.79 10.20
N SER A 37 1.75 5.12 10.07
CA SER A 37 2.95 5.75 10.63
C SER A 37 2.83 5.81 12.15
N PRO A 38 3.77 5.23 12.92
CA PRO A 38 3.72 5.27 14.38
C PRO A 38 4.09 6.66 14.96
N PHE A 39 4.52 7.59 14.11
CA PHE A 39 4.96 8.93 14.51
C PHE A 39 3.88 10.01 14.33
N GLY A 40 2.71 9.63 13.78
CA GLY A 40 1.63 10.57 13.47
C GLY A 40 1.97 11.53 12.31
N PRO A 41 1.12 12.54 12.08
CA PRO A 41 1.33 13.55 11.04
C PRO A 41 2.40 14.59 11.44
N PRO A 42 3.06 15.24 10.46
CA PRO A 42 3.96 16.37 10.72
C PRO A 42 3.23 17.51 11.49
N PRO A 43 3.87 18.19 12.44
CA PRO A 43 3.26 19.34 13.13
C PRO A 43 2.77 20.44 12.18
N LYS A 44 3.48 20.69 11.08
CA LYS A 44 3.08 21.64 10.04
C LYS A 44 1.77 21.25 9.36
N VAL A 45 1.51 19.96 9.23
CA VAL A 45 0.22 19.46 8.68
C VAL A 45 -0.92 19.75 9.65
N VAL A 46 -0.72 19.51 10.94
CA VAL A 46 -1.74 19.79 11.97
C VAL A 46 -2.12 21.27 11.96
N GLU A 47 -1.12 22.15 11.85
CA GLU A 47 -1.36 23.59 11.76
C GLU A 47 -2.08 23.99 10.47
N ALA A 48 -1.66 23.44 9.32
CA ALA A 48 -2.33 23.69 8.04
C ALA A 48 -3.82 23.26 8.05
N ILE A 49 -4.14 22.13 8.69
CA ILE A 49 -5.51 21.66 8.86
C ILE A 49 -6.31 22.63 9.74
N ARG A 50 -5.74 23.10 10.86
CA ARG A 50 -6.41 24.06 11.75
C ARG A 50 -6.79 25.34 11.00
N GLN A 51 -5.86 25.89 10.22
CA GLN A 51 -6.10 27.10 9.41
C GLN A 51 -7.13 26.87 8.30
N ALA A 52 -7.21 25.65 7.77
CA ALA A 52 -8.15 25.30 6.71
C ALA A 52 -9.54 24.89 7.23
N SER A 53 -9.70 24.64 8.53
CA SER A 53 -10.95 24.13 9.12
C SER A 53 -12.16 25.01 8.87
N GLU A 54 -11.98 26.32 8.78
CA GLU A 54 -13.06 27.28 8.49
C GLU A 54 -13.57 27.20 7.04
N ARG A 55 -12.83 26.56 6.16
CA ARG A 55 -13.16 26.45 4.72
C ARG A 55 -13.90 25.18 4.35
N ILE A 56 -14.22 24.30 5.33
CA ILE A 56 -14.91 23.02 5.07
C ILE A 56 -16.32 23.17 4.51
N GLY A 57 -16.95 24.35 4.67
CA GLY A 57 -18.25 24.67 4.08
C GLY A 57 -18.21 24.93 2.56
N ASN A 58 -17.01 24.99 1.95
CA ASN A 58 -16.85 25.23 0.52
C ASN A 58 -16.31 23.97 -0.17
N TYR A 59 -16.71 23.77 -1.43
CA TYR A 59 -16.08 22.72 -2.25
C TYR A 59 -14.58 22.99 -2.42
N PRO A 60 -13.75 21.92 -2.43
CA PRO A 60 -12.33 22.04 -2.73
C PRO A 60 -12.08 22.40 -4.20
N ASP A 61 -10.82 22.73 -4.56
CA ASP A 61 -10.41 22.78 -5.95
C ASP A 61 -10.63 21.40 -6.60
N PRO A 62 -11.51 21.30 -7.63
CA PRO A 62 -11.86 20.02 -8.24
C PRO A 62 -10.68 19.35 -8.94
N LYS A 63 -9.68 20.12 -9.35
CA LYS A 63 -8.47 19.63 -10.01
C LYS A 63 -7.28 19.49 -9.07
N ALA A 64 -7.40 19.95 -7.81
CA ALA A 64 -6.30 20.03 -6.85
C ALA A 64 -5.02 20.66 -7.47
N ALA A 65 -5.18 21.73 -8.27
CA ALA A 65 -4.12 22.29 -9.11
C ALA A 65 -2.88 22.68 -8.29
N GLY A 66 -3.08 23.38 -7.16
CA GLY A 66 -1.97 23.76 -6.29
C GLY A 66 -1.21 22.56 -5.74
N LEU A 67 -1.90 21.45 -5.37
CA LEU A 67 -1.24 20.23 -4.91
C LEU A 67 -0.51 19.52 -6.05
N LYS A 68 -1.07 19.49 -7.27
CA LYS A 68 -0.39 18.92 -8.46
C LYS A 68 0.93 19.63 -8.76
N GLU A 69 0.99 20.95 -8.64
CA GLU A 69 2.23 21.71 -8.80
C GLU A 69 3.29 21.32 -7.78
N VAL A 70 2.88 21.15 -6.51
CA VAL A 70 3.80 20.74 -5.44
C VAL A 70 4.30 19.31 -5.66
N ILE A 71 3.43 18.36 -6.03
CA ILE A 71 3.82 16.98 -6.37
C ILE A 71 4.76 16.97 -7.59
N ALA A 72 4.42 17.72 -8.63
CA ALA A 72 5.24 17.80 -9.85
C ALA A 72 6.65 18.34 -9.55
N LYS A 73 6.75 19.37 -8.71
CA LYS A 73 8.04 19.88 -8.22
C LYS A 73 8.81 18.84 -7.39
N TYR A 74 8.12 18.14 -6.48
CA TYR A 74 8.72 17.11 -5.64
C TYR A 74 9.31 15.96 -6.46
N LEU A 75 8.61 15.52 -7.52
CA LEU A 75 9.03 14.44 -8.40
C LEU A 75 9.84 14.87 -9.64
N LYS A 76 10.00 16.18 -9.86
CA LYS A 76 10.65 16.78 -11.05
C LYS A 76 10.00 16.36 -12.38
N ILE A 77 8.67 16.35 -12.40
CA ILE A 77 7.81 16.07 -13.56
C ILE A 77 6.90 17.27 -13.83
N LYS A 78 6.01 17.18 -14.82
CA LYS A 78 5.05 18.25 -15.14
C LYS A 78 3.70 18.05 -14.43
N PRO A 79 2.95 19.11 -14.07
CA PRO A 79 1.65 18.99 -13.38
C PRO A 79 0.60 18.20 -14.17
N GLU A 80 0.63 18.23 -15.51
CA GLU A 80 -0.27 17.45 -16.37
C GLU A 80 0.00 15.92 -16.33
N GLN A 81 1.10 15.51 -15.72
CA GLN A 81 1.45 14.11 -15.46
C GLN A 81 0.95 13.61 -14.10
N VAL A 82 0.18 14.41 -13.36
CA VAL A 82 -0.27 14.08 -11.99
C VAL A 82 -1.79 14.04 -11.94
N VAL A 83 -2.34 12.98 -11.33
CA VAL A 83 -3.74 12.91 -10.87
C VAL A 83 -3.76 12.77 -9.35
N VAL A 84 -4.57 13.58 -8.67
CA VAL A 84 -4.79 13.51 -7.21
C VAL A 84 -6.09 12.79 -6.93
N SER A 85 -6.12 11.93 -5.91
CA SER A 85 -7.24 11.01 -5.65
C SER A 85 -7.55 10.83 -4.17
N ASN A 86 -8.73 10.27 -3.88
CA ASN A 86 -9.17 9.91 -2.54
C ASN A 86 -8.50 8.59 -2.08
N GLY A 87 -7.19 8.65 -1.78
CA GLY A 87 -6.30 7.51 -1.64
C GLY A 87 -5.88 6.94 -3.00
N SER A 88 -4.80 6.15 -3.03
CA SER A 88 -4.38 5.43 -4.23
C SER A 88 -5.42 4.41 -4.72
N ASP A 89 -6.29 3.93 -3.81
CA ASP A 89 -7.34 2.97 -4.09
C ASP A 89 -8.32 3.50 -5.16
N GLU A 90 -8.66 4.80 -5.14
CA GLU A 90 -9.50 5.43 -6.17
C GLU A 90 -8.85 5.31 -7.56
N ILE A 91 -7.53 5.42 -7.67
CA ILE A 91 -6.85 5.31 -8.98
C ILE A 91 -6.87 3.88 -9.50
N MET A 92 -6.80 2.87 -8.63
CA MET A 92 -6.92 1.46 -9.03
C MET A 92 -8.29 1.19 -9.67
N ASP A 93 -9.35 1.69 -9.06
CA ASP A 93 -10.71 1.60 -9.59
C ASP A 93 -10.87 2.41 -10.90
N LEU A 94 -10.34 3.63 -10.94
CA LEU A 94 -10.33 4.46 -12.15
C LEU A 94 -9.53 3.82 -13.29
N ALA A 95 -8.42 3.15 -13.00
CA ALA A 95 -7.61 2.46 -14.02
C ALA A 95 -8.40 1.31 -14.67
N CYS A 96 -9.11 0.50 -13.87
CA CYS A 96 -10.02 -0.50 -14.43
C CYS A 96 -11.10 0.14 -15.33
N LYS A 97 -11.73 1.22 -14.87
CA LYS A 97 -12.76 1.94 -15.63
C LYS A 97 -12.27 2.59 -16.92
N ALA A 98 -11.03 3.11 -16.90
CA ALA A 98 -10.47 3.86 -18.03
C ALA A 98 -9.85 2.97 -19.10
N PHE A 99 -9.27 1.83 -18.70
CA PHE A 99 -8.37 1.07 -19.57
C PHE A 99 -8.85 -0.36 -19.84
N MET A 100 -9.93 -0.81 -19.19
CA MET A 100 -10.45 -2.17 -19.36
C MET A 100 -11.94 -2.15 -19.71
N ASP A 101 -12.34 -3.09 -20.56
CA ASP A 101 -13.72 -3.42 -20.82
C ASP A 101 -14.15 -4.64 -19.98
N PRO A 102 -15.46 -4.87 -19.77
CA PRO A 102 -15.95 -6.07 -19.09
C PRO A 102 -15.40 -7.36 -19.72
N GLY A 103 -14.79 -8.21 -18.89
CA GLY A 103 -14.15 -9.47 -19.32
C GLY A 103 -12.65 -9.34 -19.66
N ASP A 104 -12.10 -8.12 -19.77
CA ASP A 104 -10.66 -7.94 -19.90
C ASP A 104 -9.94 -8.43 -18.65
N LYS A 105 -8.73 -8.97 -18.82
CA LYS A 105 -7.92 -9.51 -17.73
C LYS A 105 -6.87 -8.50 -17.25
N ALA A 106 -6.64 -8.48 -15.93
CA ALA A 106 -5.49 -7.79 -15.32
C ALA A 106 -4.55 -8.78 -14.64
N LEU A 107 -3.27 -8.72 -14.96
CA LEU A 107 -2.23 -9.52 -14.30
C LEU A 107 -2.05 -9.04 -12.86
N ILE A 108 -2.11 -9.97 -11.89
CA ILE A 108 -1.95 -9.72 -10.46
C ILE A 108 -1.03 -10.79 -9.87
N PRO A 109 0.27 -10.50 -9.60
CA PRO A 109 1.15 -11.41 -8.87
C PRO A 109 0.67 -11.60 -7.43
N LEU A 110 0.71 -12.85 -6.91
CA LEU A 110 0.24 -13.21 -5.57
C LEU A 110 1.39 -13.75 -4.69
N PRO A 111 1.36 -13.47 -3.37
CA PRO A 111 0.40 -12.63 -2.65
C PRO A 111 0.66 -11.14 -2.89
N THR A 112 -0.42 -10.35 -2.89
CA THR A 112 -0.34 -8.90 -3.02
C THR A 112 -1.54 -8.20 -2.36
N PHE A 113 -1.69 -6.89 -2.60
CA PHE A 113 -2.75 -6.09 -2.01
C PHE A 113 -4.12 -6.44 -2.63
N ALA A 114 -5.07 -6.86 -1.79
CA ALA A 114 -6.38 -7.36 -2.21
C ALA A 114 -7.22 -6.35 -3.02
N GLN A 115 -6.92 -5.04 -2.89
CA GLN A 115 -7.66 -4.01 -3.62
C GLN A 115 -7.52 -4.12 -5.14
N TYR A 116 -6.44 -4.70 -5.66
CA TYR A 116 -6.30 -4.92 -7.12
C TYR A 116 -7.36 -5.89 -7.64
N GLU A 117 -7.53 -7.04 -6.96
CA GLU A 117 -8.59 -8.01 -7.25
C GLU A 117 -9.97 -7.36 -7.17
N LEU A 118 -10.26 -6.66 -6.06
CA LEU A 118 -11.54 -6.01 -5.85
C LEU A 118 -11.83 -4.95 -6.91
N SER A 119 -10.84 -4.16 -7.32
CA SER A 119 -11.00 -3.17 -8.39
C SER A 119 -11.35 -3.83 -9.72
N CYS A 120 -10.75 -4.99 -10.05
CA CYS A 120 -11.11 -5.76 -11.22
C CYS A 120 -12.57 -6.25 -11.14
N LEU A 121 -12.94 -6.95 -10.07
CA LEU A 121 -14.26 -7.58 -9.92
C LEU A 121 -15.40 -6.55 -9.92
N VAL A 122 -15.25 -5.42 -9.23
CA VAL A 122 -16.23 -4.34 -9.18
C VAL A 122 -16.46 -3.73 -10.57
N ASN A 123 -15.45 -3.75 -11.44
CA ASN A 123 -15.54 -3.25 -12.82
C ASN A 123 -15.84 -4.35 -13.86
N SER A 124 -16.22 -5.56 -13.42
CA SER A 124 -16.50 -6.70 -14.30
C SER A 124 -15.30 -7.16 -15.12
N CYS A 125 -14.09 -6.89 -14.65
CA CYS A 125 -12.85 -7.38 -15.21
C CYS A 125 -12.42 -8.67 -14.52
N GLU A 126 -11.51 -9.44 -15.15
CA GLU A 126 -11.05 -10.72 -14.64
C GLU A 126 -9.63 -10.59 -14.06
N PRO A 127 -9.41 -10.96 -12.77
CA PRO A 127 -8.05 -11.11 -12.25
C PRO A 127 -7.34 -12.28 -12.94
N ASN A 128 -6.14 -12.05 -13.47
CA ASN A 128 -5.22 -13.08 -13.96
C ASN A 128 -4.10 -13.25 -12.93
N PHE A 129 -4.24 -14.25 -12.05
CA PHE A 129 -3.31 -14.45 -10.95
C PHE A 129 -2.07 -15.23 -11.37
N VAL A 130 -0.90 -14.76 -10.92
CA VAL A 130 0.38 -15.45 -11.05
C VAL A 130 1.01 -15.59 -9.66
N GLU A 131 1.30 -16.79 -9.22
CA GLU A 131 1.91 -17.02 -7.92
C GLU A 131 3.39 -16.63 -7.91
N LEU A 132 3.80 -15.85 -6.91
CA LEU A 132 5.19 -15.57 -6.60
C LEU A 132 5.76 -16.76 -5.80
N LYS A 133 6.39 -17.69 -6.49
CA LYS A 133 6.95 -18.89 -5.87
C LYS A 133 7.96 -18.52 -4.79
N ASP A 134 7.75 -19.01 -3.57
CA ASP A 134 8.55 -18.63 -2.39
C ASP A 134 8.67 -17.11 -2.20
N PHE A 135 7.64 -16.36 -2.63
CA PHE A 135 7.57 -14.89 -2.64
C PHE A 135 8.63 -14.21 -3.53
N ASN A 136 9.23 -14.93 -4.48
CA ASN A 136 10.19 -14.38 -5.43
C ASN A 136 9.51 -13.94 -6.73
N TRP A 137 9.98 -12.84 -7.29
CA TRP A 137 9.49 -12.27 -8.54
C TRP A 137 10.09 -13.02 -9.74
N ASP A 138 9.26 -13.69 -10.52
CA ASP A 138 9.68 -14.29 -11.79
C ASP A 138 9.72 -13.21 -12.90
N GLU A 139 10.84 -12.51 -12.98
CA GLU A 139 11.03 -11.39 -13.89
C GLU A 139 11.08 -11.78 -15.38
N ASN A 140 11.14 -13.05 -15.70
CA ASN A 140 11.10 -13.57 -17.07
C ASN A 140 9.70 -14.11 -17.43
N GLY A 141 9.02 -14.79 -16.51
CA GLY A 141 7.68 -15.34 -16.75
C GLY A 141 6.57 -14.31 -16.68
N LEU A 142 6.73 -13.25 -15.87
CA LEU A 142 5.70 -12.21 -15.74
C LEU A 142 5.37 -11.46 -17.06
N PRO A 143 6.33 -11.09 -17.92
CA PRO A 143 6.03 -10.49 -19.23
C PRO A 143 5.23 -11.44 -20.14
N GLU A 144 5.50 -12.74 -20.10
CA GLU A 144 4.74 -13.75 -20.85
C GLU A 144 3.31 -13.85 -20.33
N ALA A 145 3.14 -13.93 -19.00
CA ALA A 145 1.82 -13.95 -18.38
C ALA A 145 0.99 -12.67 -18.63
N LEU A 146 1.66 -11.53 -18.85
CA LEU A 146 1.01 -10.26 -19.18
C LEU A 146 0.43 -10.25 -20.60
N ASN A 147 0.90 -11.10 -21.51
CA ASN A 147 0.35 -11.18 -22.89
C ASN A 147 -1.15 -11.55 -22.88
N ASP A 148 -1.60 -12.37 -21.92
CA ASP A 148 -3.01 -12.76 -21.74
C ASP A 148 -3.84 -11.71 -20.96
N SER A 149 -3.24 -10.57 -20.66
CA SER A 149 -3.87 -9.50 -19.90
C SER A 149 -3.79 -8.17 -20.63
N LYS A 150 -4.69 -7.25 -20.31
CA LYS A 150 -4.71 -5.90 -20.89
C LYS A 150 -3.83 -4.93 -20.10
N MET A 151 -3.72 -5.15 -18.78
CA MET A 151 -2.84 -4.39 -17.89
C MET A 151 -2.34 -5.26 -16.74
N ALA A 152 -1.37 -4.73 -15.98
CA ALA A 152 -0.86 -5.35 -14.76
C ALA A 152 -0.95 -4.41 -13.57
N PHE A 153 -1.25 -4.98 -12.39
CA PHE A 153 -1.03 -4.34 -11.09
C PHE A 153 0.25 -4.92 -10.48
N ILE A 154 1.23 -4.07 -10.24
CA ILE A 154 2.53 -4.44 -9.65
C ILE A 154 2.76 -3.57 -8.42
N SER A 155 3.10 -4.18 -7.28
CA SER A 155 3.40 -3.46 -6.03
C SER A 155 4.88 -3.52 -5.70
N ARG A 156 5.51 -2.36 -5.45
CA ARG A 156 6.94 -2.26 -5.15
C ARG A 156 7.29 -1.08 -4.24
N PRO A 157 7.59 -1.32 -2.96
CA PRO A 157 7.58 -2.59 -2.22
C PRO A 157 6.21 -3.26 -2.17
N ASN A 158 6.18 -4.59 -2.32
CA ASN A 158 4.93 -5.35 -2.34
C ASN A 158 4.35 -5.52 -0.92
N ASN A 159 3.05 -5.45 -0.81
CA ASN A 159 2.30 -5.77 0.39
C ASN A 159 1.56 -7.11 0.15
N PRO A 160 1.87 -8.22 0.91
CA PRO A 160 2.46 -8.17 2.26
C PRO A 160 3.95 -8.55 2.35
N THR A 161 4.65 -8.86 1.27
CA THR A 161 5.97 -9.49 1.32
C THR A 161 7.12 -8.52 1.64
N GLY A 162 6.96 -7.22 1.33
CA GLY A 162 7.96 -6.19 1.57
C GLY A 162 9.07 -6.06 0.53
N ASN A 163 9.23 -7.05 -0.34
CA ASN A 163 10.15 -7.06 -1.48
C ASN A 163 9.49 -6.46 -2.75
N GLY A 164 10.12 -6.57 -3.90
CA GLY A 164 9.54 -6.10 -5.17
C GLY A 164 10.35 -6.54 -6.38
N ILE A 165 9.75 -6.39 -7.55
CA ILE A 165 10.40 -6.62 -8.84
C ILE A 165 11.61 -5.67 -9.02
N SER A 166 12.67 -6.11 -9.70
CA SER A 166 13.82 -5.24 -10.02
C SER A 166 13.47 -4.18 -11.07
N ASN A 167 14.38 -3.22 -11.29
CA ASN A 167 14.21 -2.26 -12.39
C ASN A 167 14.23 -2.93 -13.76
N GLU A 168 15.05 -3.95 -13.91
CA GLU A 168 15.18 -4.74 -15.15
C GLU A 168 13.90 -5.54 -15.41
N GLY A 169 13.36 -6.22 -14.39
CA GLY A 169 12.09 -6.94 -14.49
C GLY A 169 10.91 -6.02 -14.81
N LEU A 170 10.86 -4.82 -14.18
CA LEU A 170 9.86 -3.82 -14.48
C LEU A 170 9.96 -3.30 -15.93
N LYS A 171 11.17 -3.06 -16.44
CA LYS A 171 11.37 -2.68 -17.85
C LYS A 171 10.86 -3.74 -18.80
N LYS A 172 11.13 -5.03 -18.56
CA LYS A 172 10.61 -6.13 -19.39
C LYS A 172 9.07 -6.13 -19.44
N LEU A 173 8.40 -5.85 -18.31
CA LEU A 173 6.95 -5.69 -18.31
C LEU A 173 6.50 -4.50 -19.16
N LEU A 174 7.18 -3.37 -19.06
CA LEU A 174 6.86 -2.15 -19.83
C LEU A 174 7.11 -2.30 -21.34
N GLU A 175 8.13 -3.07 -21.72
CA GLU A 175 8.47 -3.39 -23.13
C GLU A 175 7.39 -4.22 -23.82
N THR A 176 6.48 -4.88 -23.08
CA THR A 176 5.30 -5.53 -23.67
C THR A 176 4.30 -4.56 -24.30
N GLY A 177 4.43 -3.25 -24.00
CA GLY A 177 3.49 -2.21 -24.45
C GLY A 177 2.17 -2.20 -23.70
N LYS A 178 1.91 -3.15 -22.80
CA LYS A 178 0.72 -3.20 -21.94
C LYS A 178 0.82 -2.17 -20.81
N ILE A 179 -0.33 -1.67 -20.35
CA ILE A 179 -0.36 -0.72 -19.21
C ILE A 179 0.11 -1.42 -17.94
N VAL A 180 1.04 -0.81 -17.23
CA VAL A 180 1.51 -1.24 -15.91
C VAL A 180 1.12 -0.19 -14.87
N ILE A 181 0.30 -0.59 -13.91
CA ILE A 181 -0.03 0.18 -12.72
C ILE A 181 0.94 -0.24 -11.63
N LEU A 182 1.95 0.60 -11.36
CA LEU A 182 2.97 0.34 -10.36
C LEU A 182 2.60 1.02 -9.04
N ASP A 183 2.28 0.24 -8.02
CA ASP A 183 1.99 0.76 -6.69
C ASP A 183 3.28 0.94 -5.88
N GLU A 184 3.67 2.19 -5.71
CA GLU A 184 4.78 2.66 -4.89
C GLU A 184 4.32 3.22 -3.53
N ALA A 185 3.27 2.67 -2.91
CA ALA A 185 2.74 3.18 -1.63
C ALA A 185 3.76 3.16 -0.48
N TYR A 186 4.84 2.40 -0.59
CA TYR A 186 5.89 2.27 0.42
C TYR A 186 7.25 2.77 -0.05
N VAL A 187 7.34 3.41 -1.21
CA VAL A 187 8.59 3.79 -1.86
C VAL A 187 9.45 4.74 -1.04
N GLU A 188 8.84 5.57 -0.19
CA GLU A 188 9.58 6.47 0.70
C GLU A 188 10.48 5.73 1.70
N PHE A 189 10.25 4.43 1.93
CA PHE A 189 11.07 3.57 2.80
C PHE A 189 12.12 2.74 2.04
N ALA A 190 12.03 2.72 0.72
CA ALA A 190 12.93 2.01 -0.19
C ALA A 190 14.06 2.92 -0.70
N SER A 191 15.07 2.32 -1.35
CA SER A 191 16.19 3.04 -1.97
C SER A 191 16.02 3.25 -3.47
N TYR A 192 14.85 2.96 -4.02
CA TYR A 192 14.54 3.00 -5.46
C TYR A 192 13.19 3.66 -5.72
N SER A 193 12.96 4.09 -6.96
CA SER A 193 11.68 4.55 -7.49
C SER A 193 11.69 4.38 -9.00
N ALA A 194 10.51 4.23 -9.60
CA ALA A 194 10.35 4.10 -11.04
C ALA A 194 10.03 5.44 -11.74
N VAL A 195 10.01 6.56 -11.02
CA VAL A 195 9.63 7.89 -11.61
C VAL A 195 10.49 8.24 -12.83
N GLU A 196 11.79 7.90 -12.84
CA GLU A 196 12.68 8.15 -13.97
C GLU A 196 12.24 7.40 -15.24
N LEU A 197 11.60 6.23 -15.10
CA LEU A 197 11.10 5.42 -16.23
C LEU A 197 9.95 6.10 -17.00
N LEU A 198 9.28 7.08 -16.41
CA LEU A 198 8.22 7.86 -17.08
C LEU A 198 8.73 8.65 -18.29
N LYS A 199 10.04 8.86 -18.40
CA LYS A 199 10.66 9.51 -19.57
C LYS A 199 10.61 8.60 -20.80
N ASP A 200 10.81 7.30 -20.59
CA ASP A 200 10.99 6.31 -21.64
C ASP A 200 9.70 5.52 -21.93
N PHE A 201 8.87 5.28 -20.91
CA PHE A 201 7.68 4.43 -21.00
C PHE A 201 6.38 5.22 -20.82
N LYS A 202 5.53 5.24 -21.87
CA LYS A 202 4.24 5.92 -21.88
C LYS A 202 3.11 5.09 -21.29
N ASN A 203 3.34 3.80 -21.07
CA ASN A 203 2.39 2.81 -20.56
C ASN A 203 2.55 2.54 -19.05
N LEU A 204 3.30 3.38 -18.33
CA LEU A 204 3.50 3.31 -16.88
C LEU A 204 2.64 4.34 -16.15
N ILE A 205 1.89 3.88 -15.14
CA ILE A 205 1.26 4.75 -14.13
C ILE A 205 1.79 4.31 -12.76
N ILE A 206 2.37 5.26 -12.02
CA ILE A 206 2.89 5.02 -10.66
C ILE A 206 1.89 5.58 -9.66
N LEU A 207 1.48 4.76 -8.71
CA LEU A 207 0.60 5.17 -7.60
C LEU A 207 1.43 5.48 -6.36
N ARG A 208 1.06 6.53 -5.64
CA ARG A 208 1.64 6.90 -4.34
C ARG A 208 0.59 7.36 -3.36
N THR A 209 0.92 7.31 -2.08
CA THR A 209 -0.01 7.64 -1.01
C THR A 209 0.62 8.53 0.05
N PHE A 210 -0.19 9.37 0.68
CA PHE A 210 0.20 10.08 1.89
C PHE A 210 -0.12 9.30 3.17
N SER A 211 -0.71 8.13 3.05
CA SER A 211 -1.17 7.31 4.20
C SER A 211 -0.03 6.71 5.01
N LYS A 212 1.16 6.50 4.43
CA LYS A 212 2.26 5.73 5.03
C LYS A 212 3.34 6.66 5.60
N ALA A 213 4.35 7.00 4.84
CA ALA A 213 5.49 7.81 5.30
C ALA A 213 5.09 9.20 5.82
N PHE A 214 4.06 9.79 5.23
CA PHE A 214 3.56 11.12 5.59
C PHE A 214 2.58 11.12 6.78
N GLY A 215 2.11 9.94 7.25
CA GLY A 215 1.24 9.83 8.42
C GLY A 215 -0.19 10.37 8.25
N LEU A 216 -0.74 10.40 7.03
CA LEU A 216 -2.04 10.99 6.69
C LEU A 216 -3.11 9.94 6.33
N ALA A 217 -3.04 8.74 6.89
CA ALA A 217 -3.95 7.63 6.54
C ALA A 217 -5.45 8.00 6.68
N GLY A 218 -5.80 8.75 7.71
CA GLY A 218 -7.18 9.19 7.98
C GLY A 218 -7.72 10.23 7.01
N LEU A 219 -6.87 10.94 6.26
CA LEU A 219 -7.28 11.97 5.30
C LEU A 219 -7.63 11.41 3.93
N ARG A 220 -7.34 10.13 3.67
CA ARG A 220 -7.63 9.46 2.41
C ARG A 220 -7.12 10.24 1.20
N ILE A 221 -5.82 10.46 1.11
CA ILE A 221 -5.21 11.17 -0.01
C ILE A 221 -4.04 10.38 -0.61
N GLY A 222 -4.06 10.29 -1.95
CA GLY A 222 -3.02 9.68 -2.77
C GLY A 222 -2.91 10.40 -4.11
N TYR A 223 -2.02 9.93 -4.93
CA TYR A 223 -1.83 10.47 -6.28
C TYR A 223 -1.25 9.41 -7.22
N GLY A 224 -1.52 9.59 -8.51
CA GLY A 224 -0.89 8.85 -9.58
C GLY A 224 -0.07 9.75 -10.48
N VAL A 225 1.00 9.21 -11.05
CA VAL A 225 1.82 9.91 -12.05
C VAL A 225 2.06 9.03 -13.26
N GLY A 226 2.04 9.62 -14.47
CA GLY A 226 2.18 8.87 -15.71
C GLY A 226 2.28 9.77 -16.95
N ASP A 227 2.14 9.18 -18.13
CA ASP A 227 2.00 9.97 -19.36
C ASP A 227 0.73 10.82 -19.31
N LYS A 228 0.80 12.05 -19.82
CA LYS A 228 -0.30 13.02 -19.79
C LYS A 228 -1.61 12.48 -20.38
N ASN A 229 -1.55 11.60 -21.39
CA ASN A 229 -2.74 11.06 -22.01
C ASN A 229 -3.44 10.05 -21.10
N LEU A 230 -2.67 9.17 -20.41
CA LEU A 230 -3.22 8.25 -19.41
C LEU A 230 -3.80 9.01 -18.22
N ILE A 231 -3.07 10.02 -17.73
CA ILE A 231 -3.55 10.87 -16.63
C ILE A 231 -4.82 11.62 -17.00
N SER A 232 -4.91 12.15 -18.22
CA SER A 232 -6.12 12.83 -18.71
C SER A 232 -7.33 11.90 -18.78
N ALA A 233 -7.13 10.62 -19.14
CA ALA A 233 -8.21 9.62 -19.15
C ALA A 233 -8.72 9.33 -17.73
N LEU A 234 -7.85 9.22 -16.74
CA LEU A 234 -8.24 9.07 -15.33
C LEU A 234 -9.00 10.30 -14.81
N GLU A 235 -8.50 11.51 -15.12
CA GLU A 235 -9.17 12.76 -14.73
C GLU A 235 -10.55 12.93 -15.34
N LEU A 236 -10.77 12.45 -16.56
CA LEU A 236 -12.05 12.54 -17.27
C LEU A 236 -13.19 11.81 -16.54
N ILE A 237 -12.87 10.67 -15.92
CA ILE A 237 -13.86 9.79 -15.27
C ILE A 237 -13.87 9.91 -13.75
N ARG A 238 -12.91 10.64 -13.16
CA ARG A 238 -12.84 10.87 -11.73
C ARG A 238 -14.04 11.70 -11.25
N ALA A 239 -14.63 11.32 -10.11
CA ALA A 239 -15.71 12.09 -9.52
C ALA A 239 -15.24 13.52 -9.18
N PRO A 240 -16.03 14.56 -9.53
CA PRO A 240 -15.68 15.93 -9.16
C PRO A 240 -15.59 16.05 -7.62
N PHE A 241 -14.64 16.86 -7.14
CA PHE A 241 -14.44 17.13 -5.71
C PHE A 241 -14.15 15.89 -4.84
N SER A 242 -13.67 14.76 -5.43
CA SER A 242 -13.41 13.52 -4.68
C SER A 242 -12.37 13.68 -3.57
N VAL A 243 -11.49 14.67 -3.66
CA VAL A 243 -10.43 14.96 -2.66
C VAL A 243 -10.81 16.17 -1.82
N ASN A 244 -11.06 15.97 -0.54
CA ASN A 244 -11.51 17.02 0.38
C ASN A 244 -10.44 18.11 0.61
N VAL A 245 -10.91 19.30 1.06
CA VAL A 245 -10.06 20.49 1.23
C VAL A 245 -8.95 20.27 2.27
N LEU A 246 -9.23 19.57 3.37
CA LEU A 246 -8.24 19.32 4.42
C LEU A 246 -7.14 18.38 3.94
N ALA A 247 -7.50 17.39 3.14
CA ALA A 247 -6.53 16.46 2.53
C ALA A 247 -5.58 17.19 1.57
N GLN A 248 -6.11 18.11 0.72
CA GLN A 248 -5.27 18.88 -0.22
C GLN A 248 -4.26 19.77 0.51
N VAL A 249 -4.68 20.51 1.54
CA VAL A 249 -3.76 21.38 2.30
C VAL A 249 -2.77 20.58 3.13
N ALA A 250 -3.22 19.47 3.72
CA ALA A 250 -2.36 18.58 4.51
C ALA A 250 -1.25 17.94 3.67
N ALA A 251 -1.59 17.42 2.49
CA ALA A 251 -0.62 16.84 1.56
C ALA A 251 0.41 17.88 1.08
N THR A 252 -0.05 19.08 0.77
CA THR A 252 0.83 20.21 0.42
C THR A 252 1.82 20.52 1.54
N ALA A 253 1.34 20.65 2.78
CA ALA A 253 2.18 20.91 3.95
C ALA A 253 3.16 19.76 4.23
N ALA A 254 2.73 18.52 4.04
CA ALA A 254 3.56 17.32 4.25
C ALA A 254 4.73 17.26 3.25
N LEU A 255 4.48 17.53 1.97
CA LEU A 255 5.54 17.58 0.94
C LEU A 255 6.55 18.71 1.17
N CYS A 256 6.12 19.82 1.80
CA CYS A 256 6.99 20.91 2.18
C CYS A 256 7.79 20.68 3.47
N ASP A 257 7.60 19.53 4.16
CA ASP A 257 8.33 19.17 5.37
C ASP A 257 9.31 18.01 5.17
N GLY A 258 10.24 18.18 4.23
CA GLY A 258 11.24 17.16 3.91
C GLY A 258 12.08 16.70 5.11
N ALA A 259 12.30 17.58 6.10
CA ALA A 259 13.04 17.23 7.32
C ALA A 259 12.25 16.22 8.19
N PHE A 260 10.94 16.35 8.28
CA PHE A 260 10.11 15.37 8.98
C PHE A 260 10.12 14.02 8.25
N LEU A 261 9.89 14.03 6.93
CA LEU A 261 9.93 12.82 6.11
C LEU A 261 11.26 12.07 6.27
N GLN A 262 12.39 12.78 6.19
CA GLN A 262 13.73 12.17 6.36
C GLN A 262 13.89 11.53 7.75
N ARG A 263 13.38 12.16 8.81
CA ARG A 263 13.40 11.56 10.17
C ARG A 263 12.58 10.28 10.22
N VAL A 264 11.37 10.28 9.64
CA VAL A 264 10.51 9.08 9.58
C VAL A 264 11.19 7.96 8.82
N GLN A 265 11.78 8.24 7.65
CA GLN A 265 12.52 7.27 6.85
C GLN A 265 13.68 6.63 7.63
N ASN A 266 14.50 7.45 8.28
CA ASN A 266 15.65 6.98 9.07
C ASN A 266 15.22 6.12 10.26
N LEU A 267 14.17 6.55 10.98
CA LEU A 267 13.63 5.80 12.12
C LEU A 267 13.04 4.46 11.68
N ILE A 268 12.23 4.44 10.61
CA ILE A 268 11.65 3.19 10.09
C ILE A 268 12.76 2.25 9.59
N LYS A 269 13.78 2.75 8.91
CA LYS A 269 14.91 1.94 8.46
C LYS A 269 15.65 1.27 9.62
N THR A 270 15.93 2.03 10.68
CA THR A 270 16.60 1.52 11.89
C THR A 270 15.70 0.52 12.62
N GLU A 271 14.45 0.88 12.86
CA GLU A 271 13.53 0.06 13.63
C GLU A 271 13.07 -1.19 12.87
N ARG A 272 13.00 -1.16 11.55
CA ARG A 272 12.78 -2.35 10.73
C ARG A 272 13.89 -3.37 10.91
N LYS A 273 15.14 -2.91 10.89
CA LYS A 273 16.32 -3.76 11.16
C LYS A 273 16.24 -4.36 12.56
N ASN A 274 16.04 -3.53 13.60
CA ASN A 274 15.97 -3.97 14.99
C ASN A 274 14.83 -4.99 15.21
N LEU A 275 13.67 -4.74 14.59
CA LEU A 275 12.51 -5.65 14.67
C LEU A 275 12.81 -6.99 13.98
N THR A 276 13.41 -6.97 12.78
CA THR A 276 13.80 -8.17 12.05
C THR A 276 14.77 -9.01 12.88
N GLU A 277 15.86 -8.42 13.33
CA GLU A 277 16.87 -9.10 14.17
C GLU A 277 16.26 -9.65 15.48
N GLY A 278 15.32 -8.89 16.09
CA GLY A 278 14.62 -9.34 17.29
C GLY A 278 13.70 -10.55 17.04
N LEU A 279 12.96 -10.56 15.93
CA LEU A 279 12.11 -11.69 15.54
C LEU A 279 12.94 -12.93 15.16
N GLU A 280 14.01 -12.75 14.39
CA GLU A 280 14.93 -13.84 14.02
C GLU A 280 15.63 -14.42 15.27
N GLY A 281 16.02 -13.56 16.22
CA GLY A 281 16.55 -13.99 17.52
C GLY A 281 15.58 -14.81 18.37
N LEU A 282 14.27 -14.70 18.09
CA LEU A 282 13.22 -15.55 18.67
C LEU A 282 12.94 -16.82 17.84
N GLY A 283 13.65 -17.03 16.73
CA GLY A 283 13.50 -18.19 15.84
C GLY A 283 12.43 -18.02 14.76
N MET A 284 11.91 -16.82 14.54
CA MET A 284 10.99 -16.57 13.44
C MET A 284 11.75 -16.44 12.11
N LYS A 285 11.23 -17.04 11.03
CA LYS A 285 11.68 -16.75 9.66
C LYS A 285 11.05 -15.42 9.24
N VAL A 286 11.86 -14.42 8.89
CA VAL A 286 11.42 -13.09 8.45
C VAL A 286 11.84 -12.86 7.01
N LEU A 287 10.94 -12.32 6.17
CA LEU A 287 11.29 -11.95 4.80
C LEU A 287 11.98 -10.58 4.77
N PRO A 288 12.98 -10.39 3.89
CA PRO A 288 13.55 -9.07 3.63
C PRO A 288 12.46 -8.08 3.21
N SER A 289 12.50 -6.86 3.75
CA SER A 289 11.50 -5.84 3.47
C SER A 289 12.10 -4.47 3.24
N ASP A 290 11.58 -3.76 2.23
CA ASP A 290 11.86 -2.34 1.97
C ASP A 290 10.69 -1.42 2.39
N ALA A 291 9.64 -1.99 3.01
CA ALA A 291 8.45 -1.27 3.46
C ALA A 291 8.54 -0.85 4.96
N ASN A 292 7.47 -0.27 5.50
CA ASN A 292 7.33 0.00 6.93
C ASN A 292 6.68 -1.17 7.72
N PHE A 293 6.89 -2.38 7.26
CA PHE A 293 6.44 -3.61 7.90
C PHE A 293 7.39 -4.75 7.57
N VAL A 294 7.27 -5.85 8.28
CA VAL A 294 7.93 -7.11 8.01
C VAL A 294 6.89 -8.24 7.90
N MET A 295 7.15 -9.25 7.07
CA MET A 295 6.38 -10.48 6.97
C MET A 295 7.16 -11.59 7.65
N ALA A 296 6.56 -12.24 8.66
CA ALA A 296 7.22 -13.24 9.48
C ALA A 296 6.38 -14.51 9.57
N ASN A 297 7.05 -15.68 9.60
CA ASN A 297 6.41 -16.98 9.68
C ASN A 297 6.20 -17.38 11.15
N ALA A 298 4.93 -17.56 11.55
CA ALA A 298 4.56 -17.88 12.92
C ALA A 298 4.83 -19.38 13.27
N THR A 299 4.77 -20.28 12.29
CA THR A 299 4.97 -21.72 12.55
C THR A 299 6.39 -22.06 12.94
N THR A 300 7.38 -21.22 12.58
CA THR A 300 8.76 -21.40 13.00
C THR A 300 8.98 -21.25 14.53
N ILE A 301 7.99 -20.67 15.22
CA ILE A 301 7.97 -20.58 16.70
C ILE A 301 6.84 -21.43 17.31
N GLY A 302 6.28 -22.39 16.55
CA GLY A 302 5.29 -23.36 17.01
C GLY A 302 3.86 -22.81 17.14
N MET A 303 3.50 -21.72 16.40
CA MET A 303 2.14 -21.15 16.39
C MET A 303 1.64 -20.97 14.97
N SER A 304 0.34 -21.10 14.73
CA SER A 304 -0.29 -20.60 13.50
C SER A 304 -0.41 -19.07 13.53
N ALA A 305 -0.62 -18.46 12.37
CA ALA A 305 -0.78 -17.00 12.29
C ALA A 305 -2.00 -16.48 13.08
N PRO A 306 -3.19 -17.14 13.04
CA PRO A 306 -4.32 -16.79 13.91
C PRO A 306 -4.01 -16.89 15.40
N GLU A 307 -3.35 -17.97 15.86
CA GLU A 307 -2.97 -18.14 17.28
C GLU A 307 -2.02 -17.02 17.73
N LEU A 308 -1.02 -16.70 16.93
CA LEU A 308 -0.10 -15.61 17.24
C LEU A 308 -0.79 -14.25 17.29
N ARG A 309 -1.70 -13.98 16.34
CA ARG A 309 -2.54 -12.77 16.33
C ARG A 309 -3.35 -12.67 17.63
N ASP A 310 -4.07 -13.72 18.02
CA ASP A 310 -4.97 -13.70 19.16
C ASP A 310 -4.20 -13.60 20.48
N LYS A 311 -3.06 -14.30 20.60
CA LYS A 311 -2.15 -14.17 21.74
C LYS A 311 -1.63 -12.73 21.92
N LEU A 312 -1.20 -12.07 20.86
CA LEU A 312 -0.73 -10.69 20.95
C LEU A 312 -1.89 -9.71 21.19
N ALA A 313 -3.06 -9.94 20.60
CA ALA A 313 -4.26 -9.15 20.83
C ALA A 313 -4.70 -9.19 22.29
N SER A 314 -4.63 -10.34 22.98
CA SER A 314 -4.91 -10.46 24.41
C SER A 314 -3.97 -9.63 25.30
N GLN A 315 -2.80 -9.27 24.77
CA GLN A 315 -1.81 -8.40 25.44
C GLN A 315 -1.83 -6.94 24.94
N GLY A 316 -2.86 -6.55 24.15
CA GLY A 316 -3.01 -5.20 23.64
C GLY A 316 -2.19 -4.88 22.39
N ILE A 317 -1.65 -5.89 21.69
CA ILE A 317 -0.83 -5.69 20.49
C ILE A 317 -1.55 -6.28 19.27
N LEU A 318 -1.89 -5.45 18.30
CA LEU A 318 -2.59 -5.84 17.09
C LEU A 318 -1.61 -6.00 15.94
N ILE A 319 -1.48 -7.21 15.38
CA ILE A 319 -0.74 -7.52 14.17
C ILE A 319 -1.68 -8.01 13.06
N ARG A 320 -1.18 -8.18 11.85
CA ARG A 320 -1.97 -8.66 10.72
C ARG A 320 -1.71 -10.15 10.47
N ASP A 321 -2.71 -10.96 10.69
CA ASP A 321 -2.80 -12.33 10.19
C ASP A 321 -3.03 -12.32 8.67
N LEU A 322 -2.29 -13.15 7.94
CA LEU A 322 -2.32 -13.22 6.48
C LEU A 322 -3.02 -14.47 5.95
N SER A 323 -3.64 -15.29 6.80
CA SER A 323 -4.34 -16.53 6.38
C SER A 323 -5.43 -16.27 5.33
N ASP A 324 -6.08 -15.11 5.39
CA ASP A 324 -7.10 -14.67 4.42
C ASP A 324 -6.51 -13.94 3.19
N PHE A 325 -5.19 -13.75 3.13
CA PHE A 325 -4.55 -13.15 1.96
C PHE A 325 -4.28 -14.21 0.91
N ARG A 326 -4.92 -14.08 -0.25
CA ARG A 326 -4.71 -14.99 -1.38
C ARG A 326 -3.22 -15.13 -1.70
N GLY A 327 -2.72 -16.37 -1.71
CA GLY A 327 -1.33 -16.70 -2.02
C GLY A 327 -0.32 -16.52 -0.87
N ALA A 328 -0.73 -16.00 0.31
CA ALA A 328 0.18 -15.87 1.46
C ALA A 328 0.29 -17.19 2.27
N GLY A 329 -0.81 -17.93 2.37
CA GLY A 329 -0.91 -19.13 3.21
C GLY A 329 -1.15 -18.82 4.70
N PRO A 330 -1.45 -19.86 5.50
CA PRO A 330 -1.94 -19.71 6.88
C PRO A 330 -0.84 -19.42 7.91
N ASP A 331 0.42 -19.46 7.51
CA ASP A 331 1.56 -19.46 8.43
C ASP A 331 2.15 -18.08 8.70
N TRP A 332 1.73 -17.09 7.95
CA TRP A 332 2.39 -15.80 7.90
C TRP A 332 1.59 -14.69 8.57
N VAL A 333 2.34 -13.82 9.25
CA VAL A 333 1.83 -12.58 9.81
C VAL A 333 2.60 -11.39 9.22
N ARG A 334 1.92 -10.24 9.11
CA ARG A 334 2.57 -8.97 8.77
C ARG A 334 2.55 -8.06 10.00
N ILE A 335 3.70 -7.53 10.34
CA ILE A 335 3.93 -6.70 11.52
C ILE A 335 4.40 -5.32 11.06
N THR A 336 3.62 -4.28 11.32
CA THR A 336 4.02 -2.89 11.05
C THR A 336 5.20 -2.52 11.95
N VAL A 337 6.19 -1.83 11.40
CA VAL A 337 7.31 -1.30 12.17
C VAL A 337 6.80 -0.17 13.07
N GLY A 338 6.89 -0.38 14.37
CA GLY A 338 6.48 0.57 15.40
C GLY A 338 7.61 1.53 15.84
N THR A 339 7.33 2.35 16.83
CA THR A 339 8.37 3.07 17.58
C THR A 339 9.28 2.08 18.32
N PRO A 340 10.50 2.50 18.79
CA PRO A 340 11.37 1.64 19.59
C PRO A 340 10.66 1.00 20.79
N ARG A 341 9.80 1.77 21.48
CA ARG A 341 9.00 1.29 22.62
C ARG A 341 7.97 0.22 22.17
N GLN A 342 7.29 0.42 21.06
CA GLN A 342 6.28 -0.52 20.54
C GLN A 342 6.94 -1.83 20.08
N ASN A 343 8.05 -1.74 19.33
CA ASN A 343 8.80 -2.91 18.89
C ASN A 343 9.35 -3.72 20.06
N LYS A 344 9.93 -3.04 21.07
CA LYS A 344 10.40 -3.69 22.30
C LYS A 344 9.27 -4.42 23.01
N ARG A 345 8.09 -3.79 23.16
CA ARG A 345 6.92 -4.39 23.83
C ARG A 345 6.40 -5.63 23.07
N LEU A 346 6.41 -5.59 21.74
CA LEU A 346 6.06 -6.77 20.91
C LEU A 346 7.05 -7.93 21.16
N LEU A 347 8.36 -7.66 21.12
CA LEU A 347 9.37 -8.69 21.30
C LEU A 347 9.35 -9.30 22.73
N GLU A 348 9.04 -8.49 23.75
CA GLU A 348 8.82 -8.96 25.12
C GLU A 348 7.60 -9.85 25.23
N ALA A 349 6.48 -9.48 24.57
CA ALA A 349 5.25 -10.26 24.56
C ALA A 349 5.42 -11.64 23.87
N LEU A 350 6.32 -11.73 22.88
CA LEU A 350 6.68 -12.98 22.23
C LEU A 350 7.55 -13.87 23.09
N LYS A 351 8.50 -13.27 23.87
CA LYS A 351 9.41 -14.00 24.78
C LYS A 351 8.67 -14.69 25.93
N ASN A 352 7.78 -13.95 26.60
CA ASN A 352 7.05 -14.44 27.77
C ASN A 352 6.10 -15.62 27.44
N GLY A 353 5.93 -15.97 26.19
CA GLY A 353 5.17 -17.12 25.76
C GLY A 353 5.97 -18.39 25.52
N LYS A 354 7.31 -18.35 25.64
CA LYS A 354 8.18 -19.54 25.54
C LYS A 354 8.45 -20.22 26.89
N GLU A 355 8.13 -19.54 28.01
CA GLU A 355 8.41 -20.07 29.37
C GLU A 355 7.26 -20.93 29.95
N VAL A 356 6.20 -21.21 29.17
CA VAL A 356 5.00 -21.94 29.64
C VAL A 356 4.83 -23.31 28.94
N ASN A 357 5.89 -23.91 28.42
CA ASN A 357 5.86 -25.31 27.96
C ASN A 357 7.02 -26.11 28.55
#